data_588b5d4ff1b6f33f61eb4343b7a4ee88
#
_entry.id   588b5d4ff1b6f33f61eb4343b7a4ee88
#
_cell.length_a   1.000
_cell.length_b   1.000
_cell.length_c   1.000
_cell.angle_alpha   90.00
_cell.angle_beta   90.00
_cell.angle_gamma   90.00
#
_symmetry.space_group_name_H-M   'P 1'
#
loop_
_entity.id
_entity.type
_entity.pdbx_description
1 polymer ?
#
loop_
_entity_poly.entity_id
_entity_poly.type
_entity_poly.pdbx_seq_one_letter_code
_entity_poly.pdbx_strand_id
1 'polypeptide(L)'
;KTKTVTYTYDNVGNRLKEDDGTTTTSYTYNGLDQLKTSTKEKGTAVEEVRQYDYDMNGNQTDVKNTKTGENQTYVYDAENRLSQVSVTKDGKTAVIQQNIYNGEGQRIQKVDGDEMINYYYQDGVAAYTTDADGNQNSQNLIGTEGNVLATERFKGDDTQYYLYNKDIQGSTTS
;
A
#
# COMPACT_ATOMS: atom_id res chain seq x y z
N LYS A 1 24.75 -9.62 14.55
CA LYS A 1 24.63 -10.83 13.71
C LYS A 1 24.10 -10.39 12.35
N THR A 2 24.84 -10.65 11.29
CA THR A 2 24.36 -10.41 9.91
C THR A 2 23.27 -11.42 9.62
N LYS A 3 22.07 -10.94 9.21
CA LYS A 3 20.98 -11.80 8.76
C LYS A 3 21.15 -11.99 7.25
N THR A 4 21.24 -13.24 6.79
CA THR A 4 21.26 -13.58 5.37
C THR A 4 19.85 -14.00 4.94
N VAL A 5 19.37 -13.44 3.84
CA VAL A 5 18.12 -13.85 3.20
C VAL A 5 18.46 -14.35 1.80
N THR A 6 17.97 -15.53 1.43
CA THR A 6 18.18 -16.13 0.11
C THR A 6 16.88 -16.13 -0.67
N TYR A 7 16.97 -15.89 -1.98
CA TYR A 7 15.84 -15.87 -2.91
C TYR A 7 16.08 -16.83 -4.05
N THR A 8 15.04 -17.47 -4.53
CA THR A 8 15.07 -18.23 -5.79
C THR A 8 14.00 -17.70 -6.73
N TYR A 9 14.28 -17.78 -8.03
CA TYR A 9 13.42 -17.22 -9.08
C TYR A 9 13.19 -18.27 -10.17
N ASP A 10 12.12 -18.11 -10.92
CA ASP A 10 11.91 -18.83 -12.18
C ASP A 10 12.66 -18.16 -13.35
N ASN A 11 12.49 -18.72 -14.55
CA ASN A 11 13.18 -18.24 -15.74
C ASN A 11 12.68 -16.88 -16.25
N VAL A 12 11.50 -16.42 -15.81
CA VAL A 12 10.92 -15.11 -16.17
C VAL A 12 11.07 -14.06 -15.09
N GLY A 13 11.72 -14.44 -13.95
CA GLY A 13 12.05 -13.51 -12.87
C GLY A 13 11.05 -13.49 -11.72
N ASN A 14 10.04 -14.35 -11.70
CA ASN A 14 9.14 -14.46 -10.55
C ASN A 14 9.83 -15.11 -9.36
N ARG A 15 9.69 -14.54 -8.18
CA ARG A 15 10.29 -15.07 -6.95
C ARG A 15 9.55 -16.32 -6.50
N LEU A 16 10.21 -17.49 -6.56
CA LEU A 16 9.64 -18.76 -6.12
C LEU A 16 9.78 -19.00 -4.62
N LYS A 17 10.85 -18.50 -4.02
CA LYS A 17 11.15 -18.73 -2.59
C LYS A 17 11.92 -17.57 -1.98
N GLU A 18 11.64 -17.32 -0.72
CA GLU A 18 12.43 -16.48 0.20
C GLU A 18 12.72 -17.29 1.46
N ASP A 19 13.98 -17.28 1.92
CA ASP A 19 14.42 -18.02 3.11
C ASP A 19 15.33 -17.12 3.94
N ASP A 20 14.92 -16.82 5.17
CA ASP A 20 15.68 -15.96 6.09
C ASP A 20 16.45 -16.76 7.14
N GLY A 21 16.58 -18.09 6.96
CA GLY A 21 17.21 -19.02 7.88
C GLY A 21 16.33 -19.44 9.07
N THR A 22 15.16 -18.83 9.24
CA THR A 22 14.18 -19.17 10.29
C THR A 22 12.83 -19.53 9.69
N THR A 23 12.41 -18.75 8.69
CA THR A 23 11.17 -18.93 7.95
C THR A 23 11.44 -19.05 6.47
N THR A 24 10.65 -19.85 5.80
CA THR A 24 10.63 -19.99 4.34
C THR A 24 9.27 -19.55 3.83
N THR A 25 9.24 -18.69 2.80
CA THR A 25 8.01 -18.35 2.07
C THR A 25 8.14 -18.83 0.63
N SER A 26 7.19 -19.64 0.19
CA SER A 26 7.10 -20.15 -1.19
C SER A 26 5.96 -19.45 -1.93
N TYR A 27 6.14 -19.22 -3.23
CA TYR A 27 5.22 -18.45 -4.07
C TYR A 27 4.85 -19.25 -5.31
N THR A 28 3.60 -19.13 -5.76
CA THR A 28 3.14 -19.65 -7.06
C THR A 28 2.46 -18.55 -7.85
N TYR A 29 2.48 -18.68 -9.17
CA TYR A 29 1.94 -17.68 -10.09
C TYR A 29 0.92 -18.31 -11.04
N ASN A 30 0.05 -17.50 -11.60
CA ASN A 30 -0.84 -17.92 -12.69
C ASN A 30 -0.14 -17.76 -14.05
N GLY A 31 -0.85 -18.09 -15.15
CA GLY A 31 -0.28 -17.99 -16.51
C GLY A 31 -0.05 -16.56 -17.03
N LEU A 32 -0.40 -15.54 -16.24
CA LEU A 32 -0.15 -14.11 -16.50
C LEU A 32 0.93 -13.53 -15.57
N ASP A 33 1.74 -14.40 -14.93
CA ASP A 33 2.77 -14.04 -13.95
C ASP A 33 2.24 -13.26 -12.72
N GLN A 34 0.93 -13.38 -12.43
CA GLN A 34 0.35 -12.79 -11.23
C GLN A 34 0.46 -13.77 -10.06
N LEU A 35 0.81 -13.27 -8.87
CA LEU A 35 0.95 -14.07 -7.65
C LEU A 35 -0.37 -14.79 -7.31
N LYS A 36 -0.36 -16.12 -7.29
CA LYS A 36 -1.55 -16.94 -7.02
C LYS A 36 -1.62 -17.38 -5.57
N THR A 37 -0.50 -17.83 -5.01
CA THR A 37 -0.43 -18.24 -3.60
C THR A 37 0.91 -17.83 -2.98
N SER A 38 0.89 -17.61 -1.67
CA SER A 38 2.10 -17.60 -0.85
C SER A 38 1.89 -18.51 0.37
N THR A 39 2.92 -19.31 0.69
CA THR A 39 2.92 -20.20 1.85
C THR A 39 4.13 -19.89 2.70
N LYS A 40 3.91 -19.50 3.96
CA LYS A 40 4.95 -19.23 4.94
C LYS A 40 5.06 -20.38 5.92
N GLU A 41 6.27 -20.88 6.09
CA GLU A 41 6.60 -22.01 6.95
C GLU A 41 7.71 -21.64 7.93
N LYS A 42 7.64 -22.23 9.13
CA LYS A 42 8.71 -22.21 10.13
C LYS A 42 9.07 -23.64 10.50
N GLY A 43 10.26 -24.08 10.06
CA GLY A 43 10.60 -25.50 10.07
C GLY A 43 9.62 -26.28 9.20
N THR A 44 8.89 -27.25 9.79
CA THR A 44 7.84 -28.03 9.10
C THR A 44 6.43 -27.49 9.33
N ALA A 45 6.28 -26.44 10.12
CA ALA A 45 4.98 -25.87 10.45
C ALA A 45 4.57 -24.79 9.45
N VAL A 46 3.44 -24.98 8.78
CA VAL A 46 2.81 -23.95 7.93
C VAL A 46 2.19 -22.89 8.84
N GLU A 47 2.73 -21.67 8.82
CA GLU A 47 2.24 -20.55 9.62
C GLU A 47 1.12 -19.77 8.91
N GLU A 48 1.25 -19.57 7.60
CA GLU A 48 0.32 -18.79 6.82
C GLU A 48 0.19 -19.34 5.39
N VAL A 49 -1.01 -19.30 4.84
CA VAL A 49 -1.27 -19.56 3.42
C VAL A 49 -2.20 -18.48 2.90
N ARG A 50 -1.74 -17.71 1.92
CA ARG A 50 -2.54 -16.69 1.24
C ARG A 50 -2.85 -17.10 -0.19
N GLN A 51 -4.06 -16.79 -0.62
CA GLN A 51 -4.53 -16.87 -2.00
C GLN A 51 -4.86 -15.48 -2.50
N TYR A 52 -4.58 -15.22 -3.76
CA TYR A 52 -4.72 -13.92 -4.41
C TYR A 52 -5.59 -14.07 -5.64
N ASP A 53 -6.59 -13.21 -5.79
CA ASP A 53 -7.47 -13.15 -6.94
C ASP A 53 -7.36 -11.78 -7.62
N TYR A 54 -7.66 -11.76 -8.93
CA TYR A 54 -7.51 -10.59 -9.79
C TYR A 54 -8.71 -10.45 -10.70
N ASP A 55 -9.04 -9.21 -11.08
CA ASP A 55 -10.00 -8.93 -12.13
C ASP A 55 -9.36 -9.07 -13.53
N MET A 56 -10.17 -8.85 -14.56
CA MET A 56 -9.69 -8.94 -15.96
C MET A 56 -8.75 -7.79 -16.35
N ASN A 57 -8.66 -6.73 -15.59
CA ASN A 57 -7.72 -5.62 -15.79
C ASN A 57 -6.38 -5.87 -15.10
N GLY A 58 -6.28 -6.97 -14.32
CA GLY A 58 -5.10 -7.30 -13.54
C GLY A 58 -5.04 -6.67 -12.15
N ASN A 59 -6.09 -6.00 -11.71
CA ASN A 59 -6.18 -5.47 -10.35
C ASN A 59 -6.40 -6.61 -9.36
N GLN A 60 -5.66 -6.62 -8.25
CA GLN A 60 -5.85 -7.60 -7.19
C GLN A 60 -7.16 -7.32 -6.44
N THR A 61 -8.11 -8.27 -6.49
CA THR A 61 -9.44 -8.10 -5.88
C THR A 61 -9.55 -8.70 -4.50
N ASP A 62 -8.81 -9.78 -4.22
CA ASP A 62 -8.89 -10.48 -2.95
C ASP A 62 -7.53 -11.01 -2.49
N VAL A 63 -7.33 -11.00 -1.18
CA VAL A 63 -6.24 -11.70 -0.47
C VAL A 63 -6.83 -12.49 0.67
N LYS A 64 -6.90 -13.80 0.54
CA LYS A 64 -7.50 -14.69 1.53
C LYS A 64 -6.44 -15.48 2.29
N ASN A 65 -6.38 -15.32 3.61
CA ASN A 65 -5.63 -16.21 4.48
C ASN A 65 -6.47 -17.47 4.77
N THR A 66 -6.08 -18.59 4.15
CA THR A 66 -6.86 -19.85 4.26
C THR A 66 -6.73 -20.52 5.63
N LYS A 67 -5.75 -20.12 6.44
CA LYS A 67 -5.60 -20.65 7.82
C LYS A 67 -6.49 -19.95 8.82
N THR A 68 -6.65 -18.64 8.69
CA THR A 68 -7.46 -17.83 9.62
C THR A 68 -8.87 -17.57 9.08
N GLY A 69 -9.09 -17.75 7.77
CA GLY A 69 -10.34 -17.40 7.09
C GLY A 69 -10.52 -15.90 6.87
N GLU A 70 -9.51 -15.08 7.23
CA GLU A 70 -9.54 -13.65 6.98
C GLU A 70 -9.41 -13.38 5.48
N ASN A 71 -10.25 -12.51 4.95
CA ASN A 71 -10.22 -12.06 3.55
C ASN A 71 -10.15 -10.54 3.49
N GLN A 72 -9.20 -10.01 2.72
CA GLN A 72 -9.17 -8.61 2.31
C GLN A 72 -9.72 -8.49 0.90
N THR A 73 -10.69 -7.61 0.71
CA THR A 73 -11.30 -7.34 -0.60
C THR A 73 -10.98 -5.91 -1.02
N TYR A 74 -10.57 -5.75 -2.27
CA TYR A 74 -10.21 -4.48 -2.89
C TYR A 74 -11.20 -4.16 -4.00
N VAL A 75 -11.77 -2.96 -3.98
CA VAL A 75 -12.70 -2.46 -4.99
C VAL A 75 -12.05 -1.32 -5.73
N TYR A 76 -12.16 -1.35 -7.07
CA TYR A 76 -11.61 -0.33 -7.94
C TYR A 76 -12.74 0.42 -8.65
N ASP A 77 -12.50 1.67 -9.01
CA ASP A 77 -13.40 2.45 -9.83
C ASP A 77 -13.23 2.14 -11.33
N ALA A 78 -14.00 2.84 -12.17
CA ALA A 78 -13.98 2.62 -13.62
C ALA A 78 -12.62 2.96 -14.29
N GLU A 79 -11.78 3.75 -13.63
CA GLU A 79 -10.43 4.12 -14.06
C GLU A 79 -9.34 3.24 -13.43
N ASN A 80 -9.71 2.09 -12.82
CA ASN A 80 -8.80 1.15 -12.13
C ASN A 80 -8.08 1.76 -10.92
N ARG A 81 -8.68 2.75 -10.24
CA ARG A 81 -8.13 3.34 -9.02
C ARG A 81 -8.78 2.67 -7.81
N LEU A 82 -7.99 2.33 -6.79
CA LEU A 82 -8.47 1.68 -5.58
C LEU A 82 -9.45 2.60 -4.83
N SER A 83 -10.73 2.25 -4.80
CA SER A 83 -11.79 3.03 -4.15
C SER A 83 -12.10 2.55 -2.73
N GLN A 84 -11.99 1.25 -2.45
CA GLN A 84 -12.30 0.70 -1.14
C GLN A 84 -11.45 -0.52 -0.80
N VAL A 85 -11.11 -0.68 0.47
CA VAL A 85 -10.57 -1.91 1.07
C VAL A 85 -11.46 -2.34 2.21
N SER A 86 -11.82 -3.62 2.22
CA SER A 86 -12.60 -4.25 3.29
C SER A 86 -11.86 -5.46 3.84
N VAL A 87 -12.08 -5.77 5.11
CA VAL A 87 -11.61 -7.01 5.76
C VAL A 87 -12.81 -7.78 6.24
N THR A 88 -12.88 -9.06 5.88
CA THR A 88 -13.85 -10.02 6.41
C THR A 88 -13.12 -11.00 7.33
N LYS A 89 -13.56 -11.08 8.57
CA LYS A 89 -13.06 -12.01 9.60
C LYS A 89 -14.21 -12.51 10.45
N ASP A 90 -14.24 -13.81 10.75
CA ASP A 90 -15.29 -14.44 11.54
C ASP A 90 -16.71 -14.10 11.06
N GLY A 91 -16.89 -14.05 9.73
CA GLY A 91 -18.17 -13.72 9.08
C GLY A 91 -18.60 -12.26 9.19
N LYS A 92 -17.77 -11.38 9.75
CA LYS A 92 -18.00 -9.92 9.82
C LYS A 92 -17.11 -9.18 8.83
N THR A 93 -17.71 -8.29 8.07
CA THR A 93 -17.01 -7.42 7.11
C THR A 93 -16.96 -6.00 7.64
N ALA A 94 -15.78 -5.41 7.64
CA ALA A 94 -15.55 -4.00 7.93
C ALA A 94 -14.82 -3.33 6.77
N VAL A 95 -15.27 -2.15 6.38
CA VAL A 95 -14.52 -1.27 5.47
C VAL A 95 -13.42 -0.61 6.30
N ILE A 96 -12.17 -0.78 5.88
CA ILE A 96 -11.00 -0.26 6.58
C ILE A 96 -10.38 0.94 5.85
N GLN A 97 -10.62 1.07 4.55
CA GLN A 97 -10.14 2.22 3.78
C GLN A 97 -11.12 2.57 2.67
N GLN A 98 -11.30 3.87 2.43
CA GLN A 98 -12.00 4.42 1.25
C GLN A 98 -11.18 5.55 0.64
N ASN A 99 -11.21 5.67 -0.67
CA ASN A 99 -10.55 6.72 -1.43
C ASN A 99 -11.53 7.37 -2.40
N ILE A 100 -11.49 8.69 -2.50
CA ILE A 100 -12.26 9.47 -3.47
C ILE A 100 -11.28 10.23 -4.36
N TYR A 101 -11.56 10.24 -5.65
CA TYR A 101 -10.72 10.87 -6.66
C TYR A 101 -11.52 11.94 -7.40
N ASN A 102 -10.83 12.98 -7.88
CA ASN A 102 -11.40 13.97 -8.77
C ASN A 102 -11.30 13.51 -10.25
N GLY A 103 -11.84 14.31 -11.16
CA GLY A 103 -11.81 14.03 -12.60
C GLY A 103 -10.41 14.03 -13.24
N GLU A 104 -9.41 14.55 -12.56
CA GLU A 104 -8.00 14.56 -12.97
C GLU A 104 -7.23 13.33 -12.45
N GLY A 105 -7.90 12.43 -11.72
CA GLY A 105 -7.30 11.22 -11.14
C GLY A 105 -6.57 11.45 -9.81
N GLN A 106 -6.60 12.66 -9.26
CA GLN A 106 -5.99 12.96 -7.98
C GLN A 106 -6.89 12.47 -6.84
N ARG A 107 -6.33 11.80 -5.84
CA ARG A 107 -7.08 11.38 -4.65
C ARG A 107 -7.35 12.60 -3.76
N ILE A 108 -8.62 13.03 -3.71
CA ILE A 108 -9.06 14.19 -2.92
C ILE A 108 -9.46 13.85 -1.48
N GLN A 109 -9.74 12.57 -1.19
CA GLN A 109 -10.05 12.14 0.17
C GLN A 109 -9.59 10.69 0.39
N LYS A 110 -9.08 10.42 1.59
CA LYS A 110 -8.82 9.08 2.14
C LYS A 110 -9.51 8.97 3.49
N VAL A 111 -10.26 7.91 3.70
CA VAL A 111 -10.71 7.46 5.03
C VAL A 111 -9.93 6.19 5.36
N ASP A 112 -9.34 6.11 6.55
CA ASP A 112 -8.52 4.99 7.03
C ASP A 112 -8.93 4.68 8.47
N GLY A 113 -9.81 3.69 8.64
CA GLY A 113 -10.49 3.50 9.92
C GLY A 113 -11.34 4.72 10.28
N ASP A 114 -11.03 5.35 11.41
CA ASP A 114 -11.71 6.55 11.90
C ASP A 114 -11.06 7.87 11.42
N GLU A 115 -9.90 7.78 10.74
CA GLU A 115 -9.18 8.95 10.26
C GLU A 115 -9.63 9.34 8.85
N MET A 116 -10.01 10.60 8.65
CA MET A 116 -10.28 11.19 7.35
C MET A 116 -9.19 12.21 7.00
N ILE A 117 -8.69 12.13 5.78
CA ILE A 117 -7.70 13.06 5.23
C ILE A 117 -8.25 13.60 3.91
N ASN A 118 -8.37 14.93 3.82
CA ASN A 118 -8.68 15.64 2.58
C ASN A 118 -7.38 16.19 1.99
N TYR A 119 -7.23 16.10 0.67
CA TYR A 119 -6.04 16.52 -0.07
C TYR A 119 -6.37 17.72 -0.94
N TYR A 120 -5.52 18.73 -0.88
CA TYR A 120 -5.61 19.95 -1.69
C TYR A 120 -4.38 20.08 -2.56
N TYR A 121 -4.61 20.33 -3.85
CA TYR A 121 -3.58 20.29 -4.86
C TYR A 121 -3.29 21.70 -5.40
N GLN A 122 -2.02 21.94 -5.72
CA GLN A 122 -1.54 23.10 -6.47
C GLN A 122 -0.66 22.57 -7.59
N ASP A 123 -1.00 22.91 -8.84
CA ASP A 123 -0.24 22.50 -10.04
C ASP A 123 0.02 20.98 -10.11
N GLY A 124 -0.97 20.18 -9.71
CA GLY A 124 -0.88 18.71 -9.72
C GLY A 124 -0.17 18.08 -8.52
N VAL A 125 0.39 18.88 -7.62
CA VAL A 125 1.09 18.42 -6.41
C VAL A 125 0.22 18.68 -5.18
N ALA A 126 0.14 17.73 -4.25
CA ALA A 126 -0.57 17.93 -2.99
C ALA A 126 0.13 19.04 -2.20
N ALA A 127 -0.56 20.17 -2.01
CA ALA A 127 -0.02 21.33 -1.31
C ALA A 127 -0.19 21.20 0.20
N TYR A 128 -1.36 20.77 0.65
CA TYR A 128 -1.65 20.51 2.05
C TYR A 128 -2.76 19.48 2.22
N THR A 129 -2.92 19.00 3.44
CA THR A 129 -4.02 18.10 3.83
C THR A 129 -4.72 18.61 5.07
N THR A 130 -6.01 18.24 5.23
CA THR A 130 -6.79 18.50 6.43
C THR A 130 -7.41 17.21 6.98
N ASP A 131 -7.83 17.25 8.23
CA ASP A 131 -8.71 16.25 8.82
C ASP A 131 -10.19 16.44 8.40
N ALA A 132 -11.10 15.70 9.05
CA ALA A 132 -12.54 15.77 8.80
C ALA A 132 -13.15 17.12 9.21
N ASP A 133 -12.58 17.78 10.22
CA ASP A 133 -13.06 19.07 10.76
C ASP A 133 -12.47 20.28 10.01
N GLY A 134 -11.58 20.01 9.04
CA GLY A 134 -10.91 21.03 8.26
C GLY A 134 -9.64 21.59 8.90
N ASN A 135 -9.19 21.02 10.03
CA ASN A 135 -7.90 21.39 10.61
C ASN A 135 -6.77 20.87 9.75
N GLN A 136 -5.78 21.71 9.48
CA GLN A 136 -4.63 21.36 8.68
C GLN A 136 -3.74 20.34 9.44
N ASN A 137 -3.43 19.21 8.80
CA ASN A 137 -2.58 18.16 9.37
C ASN A 137 -1.23 18.01 8.66
N SER A 138 -1.10 18.54 7.45
CA SER A 138 0.21 18.66 6.78
C SER A 138 0.24 19.80 5.77
N GLN A 139 1.46 20.28 5.46
CA GLN A 139 1.74 21.22 4.39
C GLN A 139 3.04 20.85 3.69
N ASN A 140 3.06 20.95 2.37
CA ASN A 140 4.23 20.68 1.55
C ASN A 140 4.85 21.99 1.05
N LEU A 141 6.18 22.10 1.16
CA LEU A 141 6.95 23.11 0.46
C LEU A 141 7.24 22.57 -0.94
N ILE A 142 6.65 23.22 -1.95
CA ILE A 142 6.79 22.83 -3.35
C ILE A 142 7.85 23.72 -4.00
N GLY A 143 8.85 23.09 -4.63
CA GLY A 143 9.89 23.78 -5.39
C GLY A 143 9.37 24.29 -6.75
N THR A 144 10.16 25.13 -7.40
CA THR A 144 9.82 25.73 -8.71
C THR A 144 9.61 24.72 -9.83
N GLU A 145 10.12 23.50 -9.68
CA GLU A 145 9.96 22.39 -10.63
C GLU A 145 8.77 21.47 -10.28
N GLY A 146 7.91 21.86 -9.33
CA GLY A 146 6.75 21.10 -8.91
C GLY A 146 7.10 19.90 -8.00
N ASN A 147 8.31 19.80 -7.48
CA ASN A 147 8.72 18.75 -6.57
C ASN A 147 8.52 19.16 -5.11
N VAL A 148 8.17 18.22 -4.24
CA VAL A 148 8.10 18.46 -2.80
C VAL A 148 9.51 18.46 -2.22
N LEU A 149 9.90 19.58 -1.61
CA LEU A 149 11.19 19.78 -0.95
C LEU A 149 11.16 19.45 0.54
N ALA A 150 10.04 19.74 1.18
CA ALA A 150 9.82 19.48 2.59
C ALA A 150 8.34 19.25 2.88
N THR A 151 8.05 18.56 3.97
CA THR A 151 6.70 18.44 4.53
C THR A 151 6.72 18.89 6.00
N GLU A 152 5.79 19.73 6.35
CA GLU A 152 5.44 20.08 7.72
C GLU A 152 4.22 19.25 8.12
N ARG A 153 4.26 18.62 9.29
CA ARG A 153 3.13 17.85 9.85
C ARG A 153 2.73 18.45 11.19
N PHE A 154 1.44 18.67 11.35
CA PHE A 154 0.83 19.21 12.56
C PHE A 154 0.19 18.07 13.35
N LYS A 155 0.54 17.94 14.63
CA LYS A 155 -0.04 16.95 15.54
C LYS A 155 -0.37 17.62 16.88
N GLY A 156 -1.58 18.15 16.98
CA GLY A 156 -1.96 19.02 18.09
C GLY A 156 -1.08 20.29 18.11
N ASP A 157 -0.46 20.57 19.24
CA ASP A 157 0.47 21.71 19.41
C ASP A 157 1.90 21.41 18.92
N ASP A 158 2.17 20.19 18.43
CA ASP A 158 3.49 19.77 17.97
C ASP A 158 3.58 19.84 16.44
N THR A 159 4.71 20.34 15.95
CA THR A 159 5.00 20.47 14.51
C THR A 159 6.28 19.75 14.19
N GLN A 160 6.22 18.85 13.20
CA GLN A 160 7.36 18.08 12.72
C GLN A 160 7.70 18.47 11.29
N TYR A 161 9.01 18.63 11.02
CA TYR A 161 9.54 19.00 9.71
C TYR A 161 10.29 17.84 9.10
N TYR A 162 9.98 17.52 7.84
CA TYR A 162 10.64 16.50 7.05
C TYR A 162 11.24 17.14 5.81
N LEU A 163 12.56 17.12 5.69
CA LEU A 163 13.28 17.57 4.49
C LEU A 163 13.56 16.35 3.59
N TYR A 164 13.33 16.51 2.30
CA TYR A 164 13.57 15.45 1.33
C TYR A 164 14.86 15.71 0.58
N ASN A 165 15.90 14.92 0.86
CA ASN A 165 17.07 14.85 0.02
C ASN A 165 16.76 14.02 -1.22
N LYS A 166 17.16 14.51 -2.38
CA LYS A 166 16.94 13.81 -3.64
C LYS A 166 18.29 13.49 -4.29
N ASP A 167 18.38 12.30 -4.90
CA ASP A 167 19.50 11.96 -5.77
C ASP A 167 19.35 12.64 -7.14
N ILE A 168 20.34 12.42 -8.02
CA ILE A 168 20.36 12.96 -9.38
C ILE A 168 19.22 12.43 -10.28
N GLN A 169 18.55 11.36 -9.87
CA GLN A 169 17.40 10.77 -10.56
C GLN A 169 16.07 11.28 -9.98
N GLY A 170 16.12 12.14 -8.96
CA GLY A 170 14.95 12.69 -8.29
C GLY A 170 14.33 11.77 -7.23
N SER A 171 14.94 10.63 -6.93
CA SER A 171 14.49 9.72 -5.86
C SER A 171 14.80 10.33 -4.50
N THR A 172 13.86 10.20 -3.54
CA THR A 172 14.09 10.65 -2.16
C THR A 172 15.10 9.72 -1.49
N THR A 173 16.20 10.31 -1.01
CA THR A 173 17.17 9.65 -0.15
C THR A 173 16.95 10.13 1.28
N SER A 174 16.89 9.23 2.23
CA SER A 174 16.71 9.54 3.67
C SER A 174 17.93 10.20 4.28
#